data_c51f9277e2fbfe800d3c0663a2507e9e
#
_entry.id   c51f9277e2fbfe800d3c0663a2507e9e
#
_cell.length_a   1.000
_cell.length_b   1.000
_cell.length_c   1.000
_cell.angle_alpha   90.00
_cell.angle_beta   90.00
_cell.angle_gamma   90.00
#
_symmetry.space_group_name_H-M   'P 1'
#
loop_
_entity.id
_entity.type
_entity.pdbx_description
1 polymer ?
#
loop_
_entity_poly.entity_id
_entity_poly.type
_entity_poly.pdbx_seq_one_letter_code
_entity_poly.pdbx_strand_id
1 'polypeptide(L)'
;LSIRRQRQMCIRDRVRVIAGQYDDVSGPAHTFSPLNVWDLQLNQGHDLTLRQPEGWSTALVVLEGEVIINGSESAREGQLAVLSQTGDALHLEATAQAKVLLMAGEPLQEPIVGYGPFVMNNKTQIAEAVRDFNSGRFGQI
;
A
#
# COMPACT_ATOMS: atom_id res chain seq x y z
N LEU A 1 -25.45 -8.75 -0.49
CA LEU A 1 -24.84 -7.42 -0.40
C LEU A 1 -24.06 -7.35 0.90
N SER A 2 -22.74 -7.52 0.81
CA SER A 2 -21.82 -7.39 1.93
C SER A 2 -21.71 -5.90 2.30
N ILE A 3 -22.27 -5.51 3.42
CA ILE A 3 -22.07 -4.17 3.98
C ILE A 3 -20.62 -4.11 4.46
N ARG A 4 -19.77 -3.37 3.75
CA ARG A 4 -18.38 -3.12 4.14
C ARG A 4 -18.39 -2.32 5.44
N ARG A 5 -18.03 -2.97 6.54
CA ARG A 5 -17.79 -2.26 7.80
C ARG A 5 -16.52 -1.44 7.65
N GLN A 6 -16.68 -0.17 7.34
CA GLN A 6 -15.62 0.82 7.47
C GLN A 6 -15.53 1.16 8.95
N ARG A 7 -14.46 0.77 9.62
CA ARG A 7 -14.21 1.21 10.99
C ARG A 7 -13.76 2.67 10.94
N GLN A 8 -14.55 3.55 11.52
CA GLN A 8 -14.14 4.91 11.86
C GLN A 8 -13.34 4.81 13.16
N MET A 9 -12.03 5.08 13.12
CA MET A 9 -11.18 5.10 14.31
C MET A 9 -11.41 6.33 15.19
N CYS A 10 -11.96 7.38 14.66
CA CYS A 10 -12.54 8.56 15.34
C CYS A 10 -13.65 9.09 14.45
N ILE A 11 -14.55 9.91 14.99
CA ILE A 11 -15.66 10.51 14.24
C ILE A 11 -15.18 11.27 12.99
N ARG A 12 -13.85 11.45 12.82
CA ARG A 12 -13.24 12.32 11.82
C ARG A 12 -12.16 11.67 10.94
N ASP A 13 -11.49 10.61 11.37
CA ASP A 13 -10.47 9.93 10.61
C ASP A 13 -10.96 8.58 10.09
N ARG A 14 -10.44 8.12 8.97
CA ARG A 14 -10.90 6.90 8.32
C ARG A 14 -9.72 6.10 7.78
N VAL A 15 -9.71 4.81 8.09
CA VAL A 15 -8.86 3.81 7.44
C VAL A 15 -9.74 2.88 6.61
N ARG A 16 -9.55 2.88 5.30
CA ARG A 16 -10.21 1.95 4.38
C ARG A 16 -9.21 0.89 3.94
N VAL A 17 -9.47 -0.35 4.31
CA VAL A 17 -8.61 -1.47 3.93
C VAL A 17 -8.97 -1.94 2.53
N ILE A 18 -8.05 -1.79 1.58
CA ILE A 18 -8.20 -2.23 0.18
C ILE A 18 -7.69 -3.66 0.05
N ALA A 19 -6.51 -3.94 0.59
CA ALA A 19 -5.89 -5.25 0.63
C ALA A 19 -5.21 -5.47 1.98
N GLY A 20 -5.06 -6.73 2.35
CA GLY A 20 -4.48 -7.12 3.64
C GLY A 20 -5.43 -6.90 4.80
N GLN A 21 -4.89 -6.53 5.95
CA GLN A 21 -5.64 -6.45 7.20
C GLN A 21 -5.24 -5.23 8.02
N TYR A 22 -6.22 -4.60 8.64
CA TYR A 22 -6.06 -3.58 9.66
C TYR A 22 -6.96 -3.92 10.85
N ASP A 23 -6.39 -4.15 12.03
CA ASP A 23 -7.08 -4.71 13.19
C ASP A 23 -7.87 -5.99 12.83
N ASP A 24 -9.19 -5.95 12.98
CA ASP A 24 -10.12 -7.05 12.66
C ASP A 24 -10.76 -6.90 11.26
N VAL A 25 -10.33 -5.91 10.46
CA VAL A 25 -10.89 -5.65 9.13
C VAL A 25 -9.97 -6.15 8.05
N SER A 26 -10.47 -7.03 7.18
CA SER A 26 -9.76 -7.50 5.98
C SER A 26 -10.23 -6.77 4.74
N GLY A 27 -9.29 -6.46 3.84
CA GLY A 27 -9.59 -5.87 2.54
C GLY A 27 -10.19 -6.89 1.57
N PRO A 28 -10.97 -6.44 0.58
CA PRO A 28 -11.61 -7.32 -0.40
C PRO A 28 -10.68 -7.83 -1.49
N ALA A 29 -9.51 -7.23 -1.67
CA ALA A 29 -8.59 -7.64 -2.71
C ALA A 29 -7.92 -8.98 -2.38
N HIS A 30 -7.87 -9.86 -3.38
CA HIS A 30 -7.14 -11.12 -3.28
C HIS A 30 -5.66 -10.87 -3.52
N THR A 31 -4.81 -11.34 -2.61
CA THR A 31 -3.36 -11.19 -2.67
C THR A 31 -2.66 -12.55 -2.67
N PHE A 32 -1.49 -12.63 -3.32
CA PHE A 32 -0.69 -13.86 -3.43
C PHE A 32 0.48 -13.90 -2.45
N SER A 33 0.76 -12.78 -1.80
CA SER A 33 1.75 -12.64 -0.74
C SER A 33 1.22 -11.71 0.34
N PRO A 34 1.76 -11.75 1.57
CA PRO A 34 1.35 -10.83 2.63
C PRO A 34 1.64 -9.38 2.23
N LEU A 35 0.59 -8.58 2.14
CA LEU A 35 0.68 -7.15 1.87
C LEU A 35 -0.52 -6.40 2.42
N ASN A 36 -0.32 -5.10 2.65
CA ASN A 36 -1.36 -4.18 3.07
C ASN A 36 -1.44 -3.00 2.09
N VAL A 37 -2.67 -2.65 1.71
CA VAL A 37 -2.96 -1.40 0.99
C VAL A 37 -4.11 -0.73 1.71
N TRP A 38 -3.83 0.44 2.29
CA TRP A 38 -4.80 1.20 3.08
C TRP A 38 -4.95 2.62 2.54
N ASP A 39 -6.19 3.05 2.37
CA ASP A 39 -6.55 4.42 2.07
C ASP A 39 -6.90 5.15 3.38
N LEU A 40 -6.09 6.13 3.72
CA LEU A 40 -6.17 6.89 4.96
C LEU A 40 -6.74 8.27 4.67
N GLN A 41 -7.71 8.68 5.46
CA GLN A 41 -8.23 10.05 5.47
C GLN A 41 -8.04 10.61 6.88
N LEU A 42 -7.27 11.69 6.98
CA LEU A 42 -6.93 12.33 8.24
C LEU A 42 -7.41 13.78 8.22
N ASN A 43 -8.04 14.21 9.30
CA ASN A 43 -8.38 15.61 9.46
C ASN A 43 -7.20 16.41 9.98
N GLN A 44 -7.18 17.69 9.65
CA GLN A 44 -6.15 18.61 10.12
C GLN A 44 -6.02 18.57 11.64
N GLY A 45 -4.78 18.48 12.12
CA GLY A 45 -4.43 18.46 13.55
C GLY A 45 -4.63 17.10 14.21
N HIS A 46 -4.99 16.07 13.44
CA HIS A 46 -5.09 14.70 13.95
C HIS A 46 -3.81 13.92 13.67
N ASP A 47 -3.56 12.95 14.51
CA ASP A 47 -2.46 12.01 14.38
C ASP A 47 -2.97 10.56 14.42
N LEU A 48 -2.22 9.68 13.78
CA LEU A 48 -2.53 8.26 13.70
C LEU A 48 -1.23 7.46 13.78
N THR A 49 -1.22 6.47 14.65
CA THR A 49 -0.13 5.48 14.70
C THR A 49 -0.59 4.18 14.07
N LEU A 50 0.10 3.76 13.03
CA LEU A 50 -0.12 2.53 12.28
C LEU A 50 0.98 1.53 12.60
N ARG A 51 0.65 0.24 12.58
CA ARG A 51 1.65 -0.82 12.75
C ARG A 51 1.77 -1.64 11.48
N GLN A 52 3.02 -1.92 11.12
CA GLN A 52 3.40 -2.84 10.05
C GLN A 52 4.39 -3.84 10.61
N PRO A 53 4.40 -5.09 10.14
CA PRO A 53 5.43 -6.04 10.56
C PRO A 53 6.83 -5.51 10.27
N GLU A 54 7.75 -5.65 11.21
CA GLU A 54 9.15 -5.30 11.01
C GLU A 54 9.74 -6.08 9.84
N GLY A 55 10.58 -5.44 9.06
CA GLY A 55 11.19 -6.02 7.86
C GLY A 55 10.35 -5.88 6.58
N TRP A 56 9.10 -5.42 6.69
CA TRP A 56 8.29 -5.16 5.50
C TRP A 56 8.73 -3.88 4.78
N SER A 57 8.67 -3.92 3.47
CA SER A 57 8.82 -2.72 2.64
C SER A 57 7.56 -1.89 2.76
N THR A 58 7.70 -0.62 3.17
CA THR A 58 6.56 0.28 3.37
C THR A 58 6.78 1.59 2.63
N ALA A 59 5.78 2.02 1.89
CA ALA A 59 5.75 3.30 1.22
C ALA A 59 4.39 3.96 1.42
N LEU A 60 4.37 5.28 1.37
CA LEU A 60 3.13 6.05 1.37
C LEU A 60 3.17 7.15 0.31
N VAL A 61 2.02 7.39 -0.30
CA VAL A 61 1.80 8.48 -1.25
C VAL A 61 0.79 9.44 -0.64
N VAL A 62 1.15 10.72 -0.59
CA VAL A 62 0.21 11.77 -0.19
C VAL A 62 -0.59 12.17 -1.43
N LEU A 63 -1.88 11.83 -1.43
CA LEU A 63 -2.80 12.13 -2.53
C LEU A 63 -3.42 13.52 -2.40
N GLU A 64 -3.52 14.04 -1.17
CA GLU A 64 -4.06 15.34 -0.85
C GLU A 64 -3.51 15.81 0.49
N GLY A 65 -3.20 17.11 0.62
CA GLY A 65 -2.76 17.73 1.87
C GLY A 65 -1.30 17.50 2.21
N GLU A 66 -1.01 17.43 3.50
CA GLU A 66 0.35 17.29 4.04
C GLU A 66 0.33 16.49 5.34
N VAL A 67 1.31 15.61 5.50
CA VAL A 67 1.53 14.85 6.73
C VAL A 67 2.98 14.95 7.19
N ILE A 68 3.16 14.91 8.52
CA ILE A 68 4.47 14.71 9.15
C ILE A 68 4.60 13.22 9.48
N ILE A 69 5.71 12.63 9.07
CA ILE A 69 6.03 11.23 9.23
C ILE A 69 7.03 11.07 10.37
N ASN A 70 6.67 10.27 11.39
CA ASN A 70 7.51 9.99 12.55
C ASN A 70 8.09 11.24 13.24
N GLY A 71 7.36 12.36 13.19
CA GLY A 71 7.73 13.62 13.84
C GLY A 71 8.92 14.35 13.23
N SER A 72 9.47 13.92 12.10
CA SER A 72 10.70 14.49 11.52
C SER A 72 10.58 14.91 10.06
N GLU A 73 9.93 14.13 9.23
CA GLU A 73 9.87 14.35 7.79
C GLU A 73 8.46 14.76 7.35
N SER A 74 8.36 15.77 6.49
CA SER A 74 7.08 16.15 5.91
C SER A 74 6.92 15.61 4.49
N ALA A 75 5.72 15.17 4.16
CA ALA A 75 5.34 14.79 2.81
C ALA A 75 4.06 15.52 2.40
N ARG A 76 4.06 16.05 1.17
CA ARG A 76 2.97 16.83 0.58
C ARG A 76 2.32 16.08 -0.58
N GLU A 77 1.22 16.62 -1.04
CA GLU A 77 0.51 16.14 -2.22
C GLU A 77 1.46 15.82 -3.40
N GLY A 78 1.30 14.62 -3.98
CA GLY A 78 2.11 14.11 -5.07
C GLY A 78 3.45 13.52 -4.65
N GLN A 79 3.81 13.54 -3.38
CA GLN A 79 5.06 12.96 -2.89
C GLN A 79 4.90 11.52 -2.43
N LEU A 80 5.91 10.72 -2.74
CA LEU A 80 6.09 9.35 -2.28
C LEU A 80 7.16 9.34 -1.18
N ALA A 81 6.84 8.82 -0.01
CA ALA A 81 7.80 8.50 1.03
C ALA A 81 8.02 6.99 1.10
N VAL A 82 9.28 6.57 1.02
CA VAL A 82 9.69 5.17 1.21
C VAL A 82 10.34 5.06 2.58
N LEU A 83 9.81 4.18 3.41
CA LEU A 83 10.26 4.02 4.79
C LEU A 83 11.35 2.97 4.89
N SER A 84 12.17 3.05 5.96
CA SER A 84 13.10 1.98 6.30
C SER A 84 12.33 0.73 6.73
N GLN A 85 12.95 -0.43 6.58
CA GLN A 85 12.37 -1.71 7.04
C GLN A 85 12.57 -1.95 8.55
N THR A 86 13.17 -0.98 9.25
CA THR A 86 13.46 -1.07 10.69
C THR A 86 12.29 -0.52 11.49
N GLY A 87 11.88 -1.24 12.52
CA GLY A 87 10.77 -0.87 13.37
C GLY A 87 9.41 -1.32 12.82
N ASP A 88 8.38 -1.19 13.65
CA ASP A 88 7.03 -1.67 13.37
C ASP A 88 5.96 -0.58 13.44
N ALA A 89 6.32 0.64 13.85
CA ALA A 89 5.38 1.73 14.06
C ALA A 89 5.64 2.89 13.09
N LEU A 90 4.55 3.36 12.49
CA LEU A 90 4.49 4.54 11.63
C LEU A 90 3.54 5.55 12.27
N HIS A 91 4.07 6.70 12.65
CA HIS A 91 3.28 7.81 13.16
C HIS A 91 3.08 8.86 12.07
N LEU A 92 1.83 9.22 11.81
CA LEU A 92 1.43 10.25 10.86
C LEU A 92 0.66 11.35 11.58
N GLU A 93 1.06 12.60 11.38
CA GLU A 93 0.34 13.78 11.84
C GLU A 93 -0.10 14.61 10.63
N ALA A 94 -1.39 14.90 10.53
CA ALA A 94 -1.94 15.69 9.44
C ALA A 94 -1.87 17.19 9.76
N THR A 95 -1.03 17.94 9.06
CA THR A 95 -0.96 19.41 9.20
C THR A 95 -2.03 20.14 8.43
N ALA A 96 -2.64 19.47 7.45
CA ALA A 96 -3.83 19.86 6.72
C ALA A 96 -4.72 18.61 6.57
N GLN A 97 -5.97 18.77 6.13
CA GLN A 97 -6.78 17.61 5.75
C GLN A 97 -6.02 16.80 4.69
N ALA A 98 -5.77 15.53 4.97
CA ALA A 98 -4.90 14.70 4.15
C ALA A 98 -5.55 13.39 3.72
N LYS A 99 -5.21 12.97 2.49
CA LYS A 99 -5.45 11.63 1.98
C LYS A 99 -4.12 10.97 1.66
N VAL A 100 -3.90 9.79 2.23
CA VAL A 100 -2.65 9.06 2.09
C VAL A 100 -2.96 7.63 1.70
N LEU A 101 -2.28 7.14 0.66
CA LEU A 101 -2.28 5.72 0.31
C LEU A 101 -1.05 5.07 0.93
N LEU A 102 -1.26 4.14 1.84
CA LEU A 102 -0.19 3.32 2.42
C LEU A 102 -0.13 1.99 1.69
N MET A 103 1.08 1.59 1.33
CA MET A 103 1.38 0.31 0.70
C MET A 103 2.52 -0.35 1.47
N ALA A 104 2.29 -1.55 1.97
CA ALA A 104 3.30 -2.32 2.68
C ALA A 104 3.24 -3.79 2.24
N GLY A 105 4.38 -4.46 2.24
CA GLY A 105 4.43 -5.87 1.87
C GLY A 105 5.69 -6.55 2.32
N GLU A 106 5.56 -7.86 2.58
CA GLU A 106 6.69 -8.72 2.86
C GLU A 106 7.62 -8.77 1.64
N PRO A 107 8.94 -8.51 1.80
CA PRO A 107 9.89 -8.65 0.71
C PRO A 107 9.93 -10.08 0.17
N LEU A 108 9.70 -10.26 -1.12
CA LEU A 108 9.68 -11.58 -1.74
C LEU A 108 11.07 -12.22 -1.82
N GLN A 109 12.15 -11.41 -1.82
CA GLN A 109 13.55 -11.85 -1.92
C GLN A 109 13.81 -12.76 -3.13
N GLU A 110 13.15 -12.45 -4.23
CA GLU A 110 13.24 -13.19 -5.50
C GLU A 110 13.94 -12.34 -6.55
N PRO A 111 14.61 -12.96 -7.55
CA PRO A 111 15.15 -12.24 -8.70
C PRO A 111 14.05 -11.48 -9.45
N ILE A 112 14.37 -10.31 -9.96
CA ILE A 112 13.44 -9.47 -10.71
C ILE A 112 13.99 -9.26 -12.11
N VAL A 113 13.24 -9.74 -13.11
CA VAL A 113 13.52 -9.51 -14.53
C VAL A 113 12.29 -8.87 -15.17
N GLY A 114 12.48 -7.69 -15.74
CA GLY A 114 11.40 -6.95 -16.42
C GLY A 114 11.63 -6.90 -17.93
N TYR A 115 10.53 -7.01 -18.69
CA TYR A 115 10.50 -6.77 -20.12
C TYR A 115 9.10 -6.29 -20.53
N GLY A 116 9.01 -5.06 -21.04
CA GLY A 116 7.71 -4.45 -21.34
C GLY A 116 6.81 -4.44 -20.10
N PRO A 117 5.56 -4.92 -20.22
CA PRO A 117 4.64 -4.99 -19.10
C PRO A 117 4.87 -6.20 -18.17
N PHE A 118 5.81 -7.09 -18.50
CA PHE A 118 6.05 -8.34 -17.77
C PHE A 118 7.17 -8.17 -16.74
N VAL A 119 6.92 -8.68 -15.52
CA VAL A 119 7.91 -8.79 -14.44
C VAL A 119 7.87 -10.23 -13.95
N MET A 120 9.01 -10.92 -14.07
CA MET A 120 9.17 -12.33 -13.71
C MET A 120 10.47 -12.55 -12.95
N ASN A 121 10.76 -13.78 -12.54
CA ASN A 121 12.01 -14.11 -11.85
C ASN A 121 13.16 -14.40 -12.80
N ASN A 122 12.89 -14.77 -14.04
CA ASN A 122 13.91 -15.09 -15.03
C ASN A 122 13.45 -14.83 -16.48
N LYS A 123 14.39 -14.87 -17.40
CA LYS A 123 14.13 -14.60 -18.82
C LYS A 123 13.25 -15.67 -19.49
N THR A 124 13.31 -16.91 -19.03
CA THR A 124 12.46 -18.00 -19.55
C THR A 124 10.99 -17.72 -19.28
N GLN A 125 10.67 -17.30 -18.07
CA GLN A 125 9.30 -16.90 -17.69
C GLN A 125 8.81 -15.68 -18.47
N ILE A 126 9.71 -14.73 -18.80
CA ILE A 126 9.37 -13.60 -19.68
C ILE A 126 9.00 -14.12 -21.07
N ALA A 127 9.79 -15.04 -21.64
CA ALA A 127 9.49 -15.61 -22.97
C ALA A 127 8.17 -16.40 -22.98
N GLU A 128 7.83 -17.11 -21.89
CA GLU A 128 6.56 -17.78 -21.72
C GLU A 128 5.40 -16.79 -21.65
N ALA A 129 5.53 -15.72 -20.86
CA ALA A 129 4.53 -14.67 -20.74
C ALA A 129 4.23 -14.01 -22.09
N VAL A 130 5.26 -13.71 -22.89
CA VAL A 130 5.11 -13.15 -24.25
C VAL A 130 4.37 -14.13 -25.16
N ARG A 131 4.70 -15.43 -25.12
CA ARG A 131 3.97 -16.45 -25.90
C ARG A 131 2.53 -16.57 -25.48
N ASP A 132 2.24 -16.58 -24.20
CA ASP A 132 0.89 -16.67 -23.65
C ASP A 132 0.05 -15.45 -24.05
N PHE A 133 0.63 -14.27 -24.00
CA PHE A 133 -0.03 -13.05 -24.49
C PHE A 133 -0.36 -13.15 -25.98
N ASN A 134 0.61 -13.51 -26.83
CA ASN A 134 0.44 -13.61 -28.27
C ASN A 134 -0.55 -14.72 -28.67
N SER A 135 -0.72 -15.75 -27.86
CA SER A 135 -1.68 -16.85 -28.09
C SER A 135 -3.08 -16.61 -27.53
N GLY A 136 -3.33 -15.43 -26.96
CA GLY A 136 -4.64 -15.05 -26.39
C GLY A 136 -4.96 -15.70 -25.03
N ARG A 137 -3.97 -16.25 -24.32
CA ARG A 137 -4.19 -16.90 -23.02
C ARG A 137 -4.43 -15.93 -21.85
N PHE A 138 -4.20 -14.64 -22.04
CA PHE A 138 -4.53 -13.60 -21.06
C PHE A 138 -6.00 -13.16 -21.11
N GLY A 139 -6.83 -13.87 -21.88
CA GLY A 139 -8.23 -13.56 -22.05
C GLY A 139 -8.52 -12.68 -23.26
N GLN A 140 -9.79 -12.45 -23.50
CA GLN A 140 -10.30 -11.53 -24.52
C GLN A 140 -11.07 -10.42 -23.80
N ILE A 141 -10.88 -9.19 -24.28
CA ILE A 141 -11.62 -8.01 -23.83
C ILE A 141 -12.90 -7.89 -24.65
#